data_a67ec5a20ad5b8e0a23db3a69e637ac8
#
_entry.id   a67ec5a20ad5b8e0a23db3a69e637ac8
#
_cell.length_a   1.000
_cell.length_b   1.000
_cell.length_c   1.000
_cell.angle_alpha   90.00
_cell.angle_beta   90.00
_cell.angle_gamma   90.00
#
_symmetry.space_group_name_H-M   'P 1'
#
loop_
_entity.id
_entity.type
_entity.pdbx_description
1 polymer ?
#
loop_
_entity_poly.entity_id
_entity_poly.type
_entity_poly.pdbx_seq_one_letter_code
_entity_poly.pdbx_strand_id
1 'polypeptide(L)'
;MQRSTDRILTTHVGSLPRPPDLQQMLQAKDRGEPYNASAFEARVKQAVAEAVRKQVEVGIDVVSDGELGKSSFTNYVKDRLSGLDAVNPDPYPGPPPIFPEYASAIRIEPGRVTAAGLGVRPLNTDKFGWKNFSEVERDIANLESALQGVEYTGAFLPAVAVGQVLFMIPSTYYTSDRAYLYDLADVLKREYCAIVDAGFVLQVDAPDVPMMRNRQLWNVPFSEYRKHLALRLEALNHALEGIPEERVRFHVCWGNTEAPHAEDVPLKDIVDLVLTVHAQAYSIEAANPRHAHEWAIWQDVKLPEGKILIPGVIDSVSTFVEHPDLVAQRIVQYARIVGRENVIAAPDCGFGTFSAWAPRVHPEIMWAKFRSMVDGARIASARLWGSCASAPSATGARTSP
;
A
#
# COMPACT_ATOMS: atom_id res chain seq x y z
N MET A 1 -4.74 11.89 -11.95
CA MET A 1 -5.82 11.11 -11.28
C MET A 1 -7.13 11.88 -11.30
N GLN A 2 -8.27 11.17 -11.24
CA GLN A 2 -9.58 11.83 -11.03
C GLN A 2 -9.67 12.40 -9.61
N ARG A 3 -10.41 13.51 -9.44
CA ARG A 3 -10.64 14.19 -8.17
C ARG A 3 -12.09 14.05 -7.76
N SER A 4 -12.37 14.26 -6.50
CA SER A 4 -13.72 14.24 -5.92
C SER A 4 -14.50 15.51 -6.28
N THR A 5 -14.92 15.65 -7.54
CA THR A 5 -15.53 16.91 -8.04
C THR A 5 -17.00 17.09 -7.68
N ASP A 6 -17.75 16.00 -7.62
CA ASP A 6 -19.20 15.95 -7.38
C ASP A 6 -19.57 15.09 -6.17
N ARG A 7 -18.69 14.21 -5.77
CA ARG A 7 -18.78 13.33 -4.61
C ARG A 7 -17.40 12.92 -4.12
N ILE A 8 -17.31 12.41 -2.91
CA ILE A 8 -16.08 11.76 -2.41
C ILE A 8 -15.88 10.44 -3.15
N LEU A 9 -14.75 10.30 -3.82
CA LEU A 9 -14.32 9.05 -4.43
C LEU A 9 -13.76 8.11 -3.37
N THR A 10 -13.83 6.81 -3.65
CA THR A 10 -13.31 5.74 -2.79
C THR A 10 -12.24 4.92 -3.51
N THR A 11 -11.25 4.45 -2.76
CA THR A 11 -10.19 3.58 -3.25
C THR A 11 -9.70 2.65 -2.14
N HIS A 12 -8.66 1.87 -2.44
CA HIS A 12 -7.93 1.10 -1.43
C HIS A 12 -6.41 1.19 -1.66
N VAL A 13 -5.61 0.47 -0.84
CA VAL A 13 -4.15 0.61 -0.86
C VAL A 13 -3.46 -0.46 -1.72
N GLY A 14 -4.18 -1.43 -2.25
CA GLY A 14 -3.62 -2.45 -3.16
C GLY A 14 -3.90 -3.86 -2.66
N SER A 15 -3.12 -4.37 -1.71
CA SER A 15 -3.17 -5.79 -1.35
C SER A 15 -4.50 -6.22 -0.73
N LEU A 16 -5.11 -7.25 -1.32
CA LEU A 16 -6.30 -7.93 -0.85
C LEU A 16 -5.97 -9.34 -0.38
N PRO A 17 -6.75 -9.91 0.57
CA PRO A 17 -6.59 -11.30 0.97
C PRO A 17 -6.71 -12.24 -0.22
N ARG A 18 -5.75 -13.12 -0.37
CA ARG A 18 -5.71 -14.10 -1.45
C ARG A 18 -6.66 -15.26 -1.16
N PRO A 19 -7.35 -15.81 -2.18
CA PRO A 19 -8.05 -17.09 -2.03
C PRO A 19 -7.12 -18.17 -1.48
N PRO A 20 -7.59 -19.09 -0.61
CA PRO A 20 -6.72 -20.07 0.07
C PRO A 20 -5.89 -20.95 -0.87
N ASP A 21 -6.48 -21.35 -1.99
CA ASP A 21 -5.80 -22.13 -3.03
C ASP A 21 -4.66 -21.36 -3.70
N LEU A 22 -4.90 -20.10 -4.05
CA LEU A 22 -3.88 -19.21 -4.60
C LEU A 22 -2.79 -18.90 -3.57
N GLN A 23 -3.16 -18.69 -2.31
CA GLN A 23 -2.20 -18.49 -1.23
C GLN A 23 -1.24 -19.66 -1.08
N GLN A 24 -1.73 -20.90 -1.16
CA GLN A 24 -0.89 -22.10 -1.12
C GLN A 24 0.09 -22.17 -2.31
N MET A 25 -0.37 -21.83 -3.52
CA MET A 25 0.50 -21.79 -4.70
C MET A 25 1.60 -20.74 -4.58
N LEU A 26 1.26 -19.54 -4.06
CA LEU A 26 2.24 -18.48 -3.80
C LEU A 26 3.26 -18.88 -2.74
N GLN A 27 2.82 -19.56 -1.68
CA GLN A 27 3.72 -20.04 -0.64
C GLN A 27 4.67 -21.11 -1.18
N ALA A 28 4.20 -22.04 -2.02
CA ALA A 28 5.07 -23.04 -2.67
C ALA A 28 6.10 -22.36 -3.59
N LYS A 29 5.66 -21.39 -4.43
CA LYS A 29 6.57 -20.59 -5.26
C LYS A 29 7.63 -19.86 -4.41
N ASP A 30 7.23 -19.21 -3.33
CA ASP A 30 8.10 -18.42 -2.47
C ASP A 30 9.15 -19.26 -1.74
N ARG A 31 8.81 -20.50 -1.40
CA ARG A 31 9.73 -21.49 -0.80
C ARG A 31 10.58 -22.27 -1.80
N GLY A 32 10.40 -22.05 -3.11
CA GLY A 32 11.06 -22.81 -4.15
C GLY A 32 10.59 -24.28 -4.24
N GLU A 33 9.40 -24.58 -3.73
CA GLU A 33 8.78 -25.90 -3.82
C GLU A 33 8.17 -26.10 -5.22
N PRO A 34 8.03 -27.35 -5.68
CA PRO A 34 7.39 -27.63 -6.95
C PRO A 34 5.94 -27.12 -6.99
N TYR A 35 5.57 -26.39 -8.04
CA TYR A 35 4.21 -25.94 -8.30
C TYR A 35 3.92 -25.95 -9.81
N ASN A 36 2.65 -25.99 -10.18
CA ASN A 36 2.24 -25.92 -11.59
C ASN A 36 2.13 -24.44 -12.00
N ALA A 37 3.12 -23.95 -12.76
CA ALA A 37 3.19 -22.53 -13.17
C ALA A 37 1.98 -22.12 -14.03
N SER A 38 1.54 -22.93 -14.99
CA SER A 38 0.39 -22.61 -15.84
C SER A 38 -0.93 -22.54 -15.05
N ALA A 39 -1.11 -23.47 -14.09
CA ALA A 39 -2.27 -23.42 -13.20
C ALA A 39 -2.23 -22.21 -12.28
N PHE A 40 -1.06 -21.82 -11.79
CA PHE A 40 -0.86 -20.62 -11.00
C PHE A 40 -1.23 -19.36 -11.78
N GLU A 41 -0.71 -19.18 -13.00
CA GLU A 41 -1.00 -18.03 -13.85
C GLU A 41 -2.50 -17.92 -14.17
N ALA A 42 -3.14 -19.03 -14.55
CA ALA A 42 -4.58 -19.06 -14.79
C ALA A 42 -5.39 -18.69 -13.54
N ARG A 43 -4.97 -19.17 -12.36
CA ARG A 43 -5.64 -18.87 -11.09
C ARG A 43 -5.46 -17.42 -10.65
N VAL A 44 -4.27 -16.83 -10.85
CA VAL A 44 -4.02 -15.39 -10.61
C VAL A 44 -4.94 -14.55 -11.49
N LYS A 45 -4.99 -14.82 -12.80
CA LYS A 45 -5.88 -14.09 -13.74
C LYS A 45 -7.34 -14.16 -13.30
N GLN A 46 -7.82 -15.34 -12.91
CA GLN A 46 -9.18 -15.52 -12.41
C GLN A 46 -9.42 -14.73 -11.12
N ALA A 47 -8.48 -14.79 -10.16
CA ALA A 47 -8.59 -14.10 -8.88
C ALA A 47 -8.63 -12.58 -9.04
N VAL A 48 -7.80 -12.02 -9.94
CA VAL A 48 -7.82 -10.59 -10.27
C VAL A 48 -9.19 -10.18 -10.85
N ALA A 49 -9.75 -10.96 -11.78
CA ALA A 49 -11.07 -10.69 -12.35
C ALA A 49 -12.19 -10.77 -11.29
N GLU A 50 -12.12 -11.73 -10.36
CA GLU A 50 -13.05 -11.85 -9.24
C GLU A 50 -12.94 -10.64 -8.30
N ALA A 51 -11.72 -10.24 -7.96
CA ALA A 51 -11.45 -9.12 -7.05
C ALA A 51 -11.88 -7.76 -7.65
N VAL A 52 -11.60 -7.49 -8.92
CA VAL A 52 -12.03 -6.26 -9.59
C VAL A 52 -13.56 -6.16 -9.62
N ARG A 53 -14.25 -7.24 -10.01
CA ARG A 53 -15.73 -7.25 -9.97
C ARG A 53 -16.26 -6.99 -8.57
N LYS A 54 -15.66 -7.60 -7.55
CA LYS A 54 -16.09 -7.42 -6.16
C LYS A 54 -15.85 -6.01 -5.64
N GLN A 55 -14.74 -5.37 -6.01
CA GLN A 55 -14.47 -3.96 -5.70
C GLN A 55 -15.55 -3.05 -6.26
N VAL A 56 -15.90 -3.22 -7.54
CA VAL A 56 -16.96 -2.42 -8.20
C VAL A 56 -18.34 -2.72 -7.60
N GLU A 57 -18.67 -4.00 -7.33
CA GLU A 57 -19.93 -4.39 -6.68
C GLU A 57 -20.12 -3.72 -5.32
N VAL A 58 -19.05 -3.57 -4.56
CA VAL A 58 -19.07 -2.89 -3.26
C VAL A 58 -19.15 -1.37 -3.41
N GLY A 59 -18.79 -0.81 -4.57
CA GLY A 59 -18.84 0.62 -4.87
C GLY A 59 -17.50 1.34 -4.74
N ILE A 60 -16.38 0.62 -4.83
CA ILE A 60 -15.04 1.23 -4.90
C ILE A 60 -14.86 1.87 -6.28
N ASP A 61 -14.45 3.13 -6.30
CA ASP A 61 -14.29 3.94 -7.52
C ASP A 61 -12.97 3.69 -8.24
N VAL A 62 -11.88 3.62 -7.49
CA VAL A 62 -10.54 3.43 -8.04
C VAL A 62 -10.02 2.07 -7.59
N VAL A 63 -9.99 1.12 -8.52
CA VAL A 63 -9.75 -0.32 -8.29
C VAL A 63 -8.32 -0.73 -8.61
N SER A 64 -7.91 -1.93 -8.18
CA SER A 64 -6.61 -2.54 -8.52
C SER A 64 -6.72 -4.06 -8.68
N ASP A 65 -5.60 -4.69 -9.08
CA ASP A 65 -5.42 -6.14 -9.17
C ASP A 65 -5.43 -6.86 -7.81
N GLY A 66 -5.44 -6.13 -6.68
CA GLY A 66 -5.36 -6.68 -5.33
C GLY A 66 -4.01 -7.29 -4.97
N GLU A 67 -2.98 -7.10 -5.78
CA GLU A 67 -1.65 -7.73 -5.64
C GLU A 67 -1.71 -9.26 -5.53
N LEU A 68 -2.72 -9.87 -6.15
CA LEU A 68 -3.03 -11.29 -5.97
C LEU A 68 -1.95 -12.21 -6.56
N GLY A 69 -1.16 -11.73 -7.53
CA GLY A 69 -0.04 -12.44 -8.12
C GLY A 69 1.29 -12.31 -7.38
N LYS A 70 1.37 -11.43 -6.36
CA LYS A 70 2.60 -11.13 -5.62
C LYS A 70 2.64 -11.86 -4.28
N SER A 71 3.82 -12.36 -3.87
CA SER A 71 4.00 -12.96 -2.54
C SER A 71 3.91 -11.92 -1.41
N SER A 72 4.38 -10.71 -1.67
CA SER A 72 4.20 -9.52 -0.84
C SER A 72 4.46 -8.27 -1.70
N PHE A 73 4.12 -7.10 -1.16
CA PHE A 73 4.38 -5.80 -1.81
C PHE A 73 5.89 -5.50 -2.01
N THR A 74 6.80 -6.17 -1.31
CA THR A 74 8.26 -5.97 -1.44
C THR A 74 8.98 -7.20 -1.99
N ASN A 75 8.69 -8.39 -1.48
CA ASN A 75 9.47 -9.61 -1.79
C ASN A 75 9.39 -10.04 -3.26
N TYR A 76 8.37 -9.61 -3.98
CA TYR A 76 8.24 -9.93 -5.40
C TYR A 76 9.45 -9.49 -6.23
N VAL A 77 10.21 -8.48 -5.77
CA VAL A 77 11.41 -8.01 -6.50
C VAL A 77 12.49 -9.08 -6.63
N LYS A 78 12.61 -10.02 -5.68
CA LYS A 78 13.58 -11.13 -5.77
C LYS A 78 13.35 -12.03 -6.99
N ASP A 79 12.09 -12.15 -7.42
CA ASP A 79 11.70 -12.98 -8.56
C ASP A 79 11.97 -12.25 -9.89
N ARG A 80 11.98 -10.93 -9.88
CA ARG A 80 12.05 -10.06 -11.05
C ARG A 80 13.44 -9.48 -11.31
N LEU A 81 14.19 -9.13 -10.23
CA LEU A 81 15.48 -8.47 -10.34
C LEU A 81 16.64 -9.43 -10.14
N SER A 82 17.73 -9.22 -10.91
CA SER A 82 19.03 -9.86 -10.69
C SER A 82 19.79 -9.15 -9.57
N GLY A 83 20.84 -9.80 -9.07
CA GLY A 83 21.65 -9.30 -7.96
C GLY A 83 21.07 -9.61 -6.58
N LEU A 84 19.99 -10.38 -6.49
CA LEU A 84 19.26 -10.74 -5.27
C LEU A 84 19.23 -12.25 -5.00
N ASP A 85 20.21 -12.98 -5.53
CA ASP A 85 20.20 -14.46 -5.51
C ASP A 85 20.84 -15.06 -4.25
N ALA A 86 21.45 -14.24 -3.40
CA ALA A 86 22.01 -14.67 -2.13
C ALA A 86 20.99 -14.52 -0.98
N VAL A 87 21.20 -15.28 0.08
CA VAL A 87 20.39 -15.25 1.31
C VAL A 87 21.15 -14.44 2.36
N ASN A 88 20.47 -13.50 2.98
CA ASN A 88 21.01 -12.77 4.12
C ASN A 88 21.04 -13.69 5.37
N PRO A 89 22.23 -14.04 5.90
CA PRO A 89 22.34 -14.90 7.06
C PRO A 89 21.98 -14.19 8.38
N ASP A 90 22.02 -12.85 8.40
CA ASP A 90 21.81 -12.08 9.62
C ASP A 90 20.36 -11.63 9.77
N PRO A 91 19.70 -11.99 10.89
CA PRO A 91 18.46 -11.33 11.25
C PRO A 91 18.78 -9.86 11.58
N TYR A 92 17.96 -8.94 11.10
CA TYR A 92 18.05 -7.54 11.47
C TYR A 92 18.02 -7.41 13.01
N PRO A 93 19.04 -6.86 13.66
CA PRO A 93 18.94 -6.51 15.06
C PRO A 93 17.97 -5.34 15.17
N GLY A 94 16.70 -5.65 15.37
CA GLY A 94 15.70 -4.61 15.69
C GLY A 94 16.02 -3.95 17.04
N PRO A 95 15.38 -2.82 17.35
CA PRO A 95 15.50 -2.20 18.66
C PRO A 95 15.05 -3.18 19.75
N PRO A 96 15.55 -3.05 20.98
CA PRO A 96 15.00 -3.79 22.10
C PRO A 96 13.48 -3.47 22.22
N PRO A 97 12.66 -4.46 22.59
CA PRO A 97 11.22 -4.23 22.68
C PRO A 97 10.91 -3.19 23.76
N ILE A 98 10.07 -2.21 23.43
CA ILE A 98 9.60 -1.15 24.35
C ILE A 98 8.85 -1.75 25.54
N PHE A 99 8.14 -2.84 25.29
CA PHE A 99 7.34 -3.59 26.26
C PHE A 99 7.88 -5.03 26.37
N PRO A 100 8.99 -5.27 27.12
CA PRO A 100 9.66 -6.58 27.14
C PRO A 100 8.80 -7.68 27.75
N GLU A 101 7.99 -7.38 28.76
CA GLU A 101 7.07 -8.36 29.38
C GLU A 101 5.96 -8.74 28.41
N TYR A 102 5.35 -7.76 27.71
CA TYR A 102 4.37 -8.01 26.67
C TYR A 102 4.97 -8.84 25.53
N ALA A 103 6.15 -8.47 25.03
CA ALA A 103 6.84 -9.21 23.96
C ALA A 103 7.12 -10.67 24.38
N SER A 104 7.41 -10.90 25.64
CA SER A 104 7.61 -12.26 26.20
C SER A 104 6.29 -13.02 26.33
N ALA A 105 5.21 -12.33 26.73
CA ALA A 105 3.91 -12.94 26.99
C ALA A 105 3.17 -13.36 25.73
N ILE A 106 3.24 -12.54 24.64
CA ILE A 106 2.56 -12.86 23.39
C ILE A 106 3.25 -13.94 22.58
N ARG A 107 4.35 -14.55 23.13
CA ARG A 107 5.16 -15.52 22.37
C ARG A 107 5.11 -15.16 20.89
N ILE A 108 5.77 -14.07 20.53
CA ILE A 108 6.01 -13.78 19.12
C ILE A 108 6.78 -15.00 18.64
N GLU A 109 6.07 -15.97 18.04
CA GLU A 109 6.75 -17.08 17.38
C GLU A 109 7.82 -16.45 16.51
N PRO A 110 9.10 -16.86 16.66
CA PRO A 110 10.14 -16.40 15.77
C PRO A 110 9.63 -16.66 14.34
N GLY A 111 9.34 -15.61 13.58
CA GLY A 111 8.71 -15.73 12.28
C GLY A 111 7.39 -14.98 12.10
N ARG A 112 6.66 -14.64 13.15
CA ARG A 112 5.36 -13.96 13.04
C ARG A 112 5.44 -12.42 12.97
N VAL A 113 6.50 -11.83 13.49
CA VAL A 113 6.74 -10.36 13.50
C VAL A 113 8.11 -10.00 12.93
N THR A 114 9.00 -10.96 12.78
CA THR A 114 10.27 -10.77 12.10
C THR A 114 10.10 -11.01 10.61
N ALA A 115 10.94 -10.38 9.81
CA ALA A 115 11.08 -10.71 8.40
C ALA A 115 11.37 -12.22 8.14
N ALA A 116 11.52 -13.05 9.17
CA ALA A 116 11.57 -14.52 9.08
C ALA A 116 10.26 -15.14 8.57
N GLY A 117 9.11 -14.48 8.74
CA GLY A 117 7.86 -14.85 8.08
C GLY A 117 7.83 -14.48 6.60
N LEU A 118 8.85 -13.82 6.10
CA LEU A 118 9.00 -13.42 4.70
C LEU A 118 9.69 -14.50 3.84
N GLY A 119 9.92 -15.70 4.38
CA GLY A 119 10.69 -16.73 3.68
C GLY A 119 12.18 -16.39 3.59
N VAL A 120 12.80 -16.74 2.48
CA VAL A 120 14.22 -16.42 2.21
C VAL A 120 14.40 -14.91 2.13
N ARG A 121 15.26 -14.35 2.98
CA ARG A 121 15.65 -12.93 2.89
C ARG A 121 16.69 -12.74 1.80
N PRO A 122 16.40 -11.97 0.76
CA PRO A 122 17.40 -11.66 -0.24
C PRO A 122 18.55 -10.83 0.35
N LEU A 123 19.75 -11.03 -0.22
CA LEU A 123 20.91 -10.19 -0.02
C LEU A 123 21.37 -9.72 -1.39
N ASN A 124 21.55 -8.42 -1.56
CA ASN A 124 22.14 -7.92 -2.79
C ASN A 124 23.66 -8.16 -2.81
N THR A 125 24.12 -8.88 -3.82
CA THR A 125 25.53 -9.28 -4.01
C THR A 125 26.10 -8.89 -5.36
N ASP A 126 25.30 -8.27 -6.23
CA ASP A 126 25.71 -7.86 -7.57
C ASP A 126 24.89 -6.65 -8.02
N LYS A 127 25.25 -6.07 -9.17
CA LYS A 127 24.53 -4.96 -9.80
C LYS A 127 23.08 -5.34 -10.08
N PHE A 128 22.17 -4.38 -9.86
CA PHE A 128 20.77 -4.58 -10.20
C PHE A 128 20.54 -4.64 -11.71
N GLY A 129 19.58 -5.46 -12.11
CA GLY A 129 19.08 -5.60 -13.45
C GLY A 129 17.76 -6.38 -13.48
N TRP A 130 17.15 -6.51 -14.64
CA TRP A 130 15.97 -7.34 -14.82
C TRP A 130 16.36 -8.75 -15.23
N LYS A 131 15.96 -9.75 -14.45
CA LYS A 131 16.03 -11.15 -14.85
C LYS A 131 14.73 -11.65 -15.46
N ASN A 132 13.62 -11.09 -15.05
CA ASN A 132 12.31 -11.43 -15.59
C ASN A 132 11.35 -10.22 -15.54
N PHE A 133 11.05 -9.65 -16.68
CA PHE A 133 10.09 -8.54 -16.80
C PHE A 133 8.66 -9.02 -17.13
N SER A 134 8.50 -10.25 -17.61
CA SER A 134 7.20 -10.80 -18.01
C SER A 134 6.18 -10.87 -16.86
N GLU A 135 6.64 -10.89 -15.62
CA GLU A 135 5.74 -10.83 -14.47
C GLU A 135 5.08 -9.45 -14.32
N VAL A 136 5.78 -8.37 -14.65
CA VAL A 136 5.18 -7.01 -14.69
C VAL A 136 4.15 -6.93 -15.82
N GLU A 137 4.51 -7.41 -17.01
CA GLU A 137 3.63 -7.46 -18.17
C GLU A 137 2.37 -8.30 -17.90
N ARG A 138 2.52 -9.42 -17.19
CA ARG A 138 1.41 -10.27 -16.77
C ARG A 138 0.48 -9.56 -15.79
N ASP A 139 1.01 -8.86 -14.77
CA ASP A 139 0.20 -8.14 -13.79
C ASP A 139 -0.62 -7.04 -14.49
N ILE A 140 0.00 -6.30 -15.42
CA ILE A 140 -0.66 -5.31 -16.28
C ILE A 140 -1.79 -5.96 -17.10
N ALA A 141 -1.47 -7.02 -17.84
CA ALA A 141 -2.43 -7.71 -18.72
C ALA A 141 -3.60 -8.33 -17.93
N ASN A 142 -3.35 -8.83 -16.72
CA ASN A 142 -4.40 -9.37 -15.85
C ASN A 142 -5.37 -8.28 -15.43
N LEU A 143 -4.89 -7.10 -15.04
CA LEU A 143 -5.76 -5.98 -14.68
C LEU A 143 -6.52 -5.45 -15.89
N GLU A 144 -5.86 -5.25 -17.04
CA GLU A 144 -6.52 -4.87 -18.28
C GLU A 144 -7.66 -5.83 -18.67
N SER A 145 -7.38 -7.14 -18.59
CA SER A 145 -8.37 -8.17 -18.88
C SER A 145 -9.54 -8.14 -17.88
N ALA A 146 -9.27 -7.89 -16.61
CA ALA A 146 -10.28 -7.85 -15.54
C ALA A 146 -11.21 -6.63 -15.64
N LEU A 147 -10.74 -5.54 -16.24
CA LEU A 147 -11.49 -4.30 -16.43
C LEU A 147 -12.41 -4.32 -17.67
N GLN A 148 -12.30 -5.33 -18.54
CA GLN A 148 -13.15 -5.45 -19.74
C GLN A 148 -14.62 -5.61 -19.36
N GLY A 149 -15.47 -4.68 -19.83
CA GLY A 149 -16.91 -4.70 -19.57
C GLY A 149 -17.31 -4.35 -18.12
N VAL A 150 -16.39 -3.76 -17.34
CA VAL A 150 -16.63 -3.29 -15.98
C VAL A 150 -16.67 -1.75 -15.96
N GLU A 151 -17.66 -1.17 -15.29
CA GLU A 151 -17.73 0.28 -15.07
C GLU A 151 -16.90 0.65 -13.82
N TYR A 152 -15.89 1.50 -13.99
CA TYR A 152 -15.02 1.99 -12.91
C TYR A 152 -14.60 3.44 -13.16
N THR A 153 -14.21 4.15 -12.11
CA THR A 153 -13.77 5.55 -12.21
C THR A 153 -12.29 5.67 -12.54
N GLY A 154 -11.47 4.75 -12.03
CA GLY A 154 -10.03 4.70 -12.28
C GLY A 154 -9.43 3.37 -11.83
N ALA A 155 -8.20 3.10 -12.27
CA ALA A 155 -7.47 1.90 -11.86
C ALA A 155 -6.00 2.23 -11.57
N PHE A 156 -5.40 1.50 -10.62
CA PHE A 156 -4.00 1.65 -10.24
C PHE A 156 -3.30 0.31 -10.07
N LEU A 157 -1.98 0.32 -10.22
CA LEU A 157 -1.11 -0.81 -9.87
C LEU A 157 -0.07 -0.36 -8.85
N PRO A 158 0.12 -1.10 -7.73
CA PRO A 158 1.16 -0.82 -6.76
C PRO A 158 2.53 -1.34 -7.21
N ALA A 159 3.56 -0.55 -6.93
CA ALA A 159 4.96 -0.93 -7.04
C ALA A 159 5.73 -0.48 -5.79
N VAL A 160 6.80 -1.19 -5.47
CA VAL A 160 7.62 -0.89 -4.29
C VAL A 160 8.48 0.35 -4.51
N ALA A 161 8.64 1.18 -3.46
CA ALA A 161 9.59 2.29 -3.47
C ALA A 161 11.05 1.80 -3.42
N VAL A 162 11.97 2.54 -4.04
CA VAL A 162 13.42 2.22 -4.00
C VAL A 162 13.94 2.15 -2.56
N GLY A 163 13.51 3.07 -1.70
CA GLY A 163 13.88 3.10 -0.28
C GLY A 163 13.39 1.87 0.50
N GLN A 164 12.19 1.37 0.16
CA GLN A 164 11.62 0.18 0.77
C GLN A 164 12.43 -1.10 0.42
N VAL A 165 12.97 -1.18 -0.78
CA VAL A 165 13.84 -2.31 -1.15
C VAL A 165 15.11 -2.28 -0.32
N LEU A 166 15.79 -1.13 -0.19
CA LEU A 166 16.97 -0.98 0.69
C LEU A 166 16.63 -1.27 2.17
N PHE A 167 15.42 -0.88 2.61
CA PHE A 167 14.96 -1.18 3.95
C PHE A 167 14.86 -2.69 4.24
N MET A 168 14.47 -3.48 3.24
CA MET A 168 14.28 -4.93 3.39
C MET A 168 15.47 -5.77 2.95
N ILE A 169 16.26 -5.29 2.00
CA ILE A 169 17.30 -6.06 1.30
C ILE A 169 18.62 -5.31 1.40
N PRO A 170 19.49 -5.68 2.36
CA PRO A 170 20.82 -5.09 2.47
C PRO A 170 21.71 -5.50 1.30
N SER A 171 22.86 -4.80 1.15
CA SER A 171 23.83 -5.06 0.09
C SER A 171 25.23 -5.30 0.63
N THR A 172 25.93 -6.23 -0.02
CA THR A 172 27.40 -6.39 0.10
C THR A 172 28.12 -5.95 -1.17
N TYR A 173 27.40 -5.58 -2.21
CA TYR A 173 27.95 -5.11 -3.48
C TYR A 173 28.17 -3.60 -3.50
N TYR A 174 27.13 -2.82 -3.14
CA TYR A 174 27.23 -1.36 -3.15
C TYR A 174 27.97 -0.85 -1.91
N THR A 175 28.85 0.13 -2.12
CA THR A 175 29.67 0.74 -1.05
C THR A 175 28.96 1.88 -0.31
N SER A 176 27.77 2.30 -0.78
CA SER A 176 26.96 3.35 -0.15
C SER A 176 25.50 3.20 -0.49
N ASP A 177 24.63 3.68 0.42
CA ASP A 177 23.17 3.76 0.20
C ASP A 177 22.84 4.55 -1.08
N ARG A 178 23.57 5.63 -1.37
CA ARG A 178 23.35 6.42 -2.59
C ARG A 178 23.57 5.59 -3.84
N ALA A 179 24.67 4.87 -3.93
CA ALA A 179 24.97 4.04 -5.11
C ALA A 179 23.91 2.93 -5.29
N TYR A 180 23.49 2.29 -4.19
CA TYR A 180 22.43 1.30 -4.19
C TYR A 180 21.10 1.89 -4.69
N LEU A 181 20.67 3.00 -4.09
CA LEU A 181 19.37 3.60 -4.36
C LEU A 181 19.24 4.10 -5.79
N TYR A 182 20.27 4.73 -6.35
CA TYR A 182 20.21 5.28 -7.70
C TYR A 182 20.29 4.19 -8.78
N ASP A 183 21.14 3.16 -8.58
CA ASP A 183 21.17 2.02 -9.52
C ASP A 183 19.83 1.25 -9.51
N LEU A 184 19.25 1.05 -8.33
CA LEU A 184 17.93 0.45 -8.21
C LEU A 184 16.82 1.34 -8.81
N ALA A 185 16.91 2.67 -8.63
CA ALA A 185 15.96 3.62 -9.20
C ALA A 185 15.92 3.54 -10.73
N ASP A 186 17.09 3.46 -11.38
CA ASP A 186 17.18 3.29 -12.84
C ASP A 186 16.51 1.98 -13.30
N VAL A 187 16.63 0.92 -12.51
CA VAL A 187 16.03 -0.38 -12.83
C VAL A 187 14.51 -0.35 -12.61
N LEU A 188 14.02 0.13 -11.46
CA LEU A 188 12.59 0.17 -11.14
C LEU A 188 11.82 1.17 -12.01
N LYS A 189 12.46 2.22 -12.53
CA LYS A 189 11.87 3.16 -13.48
C LYS A 189 11.16 2.45 -14.65
N ARG A 190 11.72 1.33 -15.13
CA ARG A 190 11.11 0.54 -16.19
C ARG A 190 9.74 -0.03 -15.79
N GLU A 191 9.59 -0.54 -14.57
CA GLU A 191 8.29 -1.03 -14.04
C GLU A 191 7.30 0.13 -13.90
N TYR A 192 7.77 1.27 -13.34
CA TYR A 192 6.95 2.45 -13.15
C TYR A 192 6.41 3.00 -14.49
N CYS A 193 7.28 3.12 -15.49
CA CYS A 193 6.88 3.54 -16.83
C CYS A 193 5.88 2.56 -17.46
N ALA A 194 6.13 1.24 -17.38
CA ALA A 194 5.25 0.24 -17.97
C ALA A 194 3.83 0.28 -17.39
N ILE A 195 3.68 0.51 -16.08
CA ILE A 195 2.38 0.68 -15.43
C ILE A 195 1.65 1.92 -15.98
N VAL A 196 2.38 3.04 -16.08
CA VAL A 196 1.80 4.31 -16.56
C VAL A 196 1.47 4.27 -18.05
N ASP A 197 2.33 3.68 -18.86
CA ASP A 197 2.15 3.51 -20.32
C ASP A 197 0.94 2.62 -20.64
N ALA A 198 0.64 1.64 -19.78
CA ALA A 198 -0.58 0.83 -19.85
C ALA A 198 -1.86 1.60 -19.47
N GLY A 199 -1.75 2.87 -19.09
CA GLY A 199 -2.90 3.72 -18.74
C GLY A 199 -3.29 3.71 -17.27
N PHE A 200 -2.59 2.98 -16.38
CA PHE A 200 -2.88 2.93 -14.96
C PHE A 200 -2.22 4.06 -14.18
N VAL A 201 -2.74 4.32 -12.99
CA VAL A 201 -2.05 5.14 -12.00
C VAL A 201 -1.02 4.24 -11.30
N LEU A 202 0.22 4.71 -11.21
CA LEU A 202 1.26 4.07 -10.42
C LEU A 202 1.04 4.42 -8.93
N GLN A 203 0.90 3.42 -8.07
CA GLN A 203 1.07 3.63 -6.63
C GLN A 203 2.47 3.21 -6.21
N VAL A 204 3.19 4.09 -5.51
CA VAL A 204 4.49 3.76 -4.94
C VAL A 204 4.34 3.54 -3.44
N ASP A 205 4.65 2.32 -2.97
CA ASP A 205 4.51 1.93 -1.57
C ASP A 205 5.83 2.11 -0.80
N ALA A 206 5.82 3.01 0.19
CA ALA A 206 7.00 3.43 0.91
C ALA A 206 6.82 3.40 2.46
N PRO A 207 6.50 2.26 3.07
CA PRO A 207 6.44 2.16 4.52
C PRO A 207 7.82 2.34 5.20
N ASP A 208 8.93 2.21 4.46
CA ASP A 208 10.26 2.55 4.96
C ASP A 208 10.37 4.00 5.44
N VAL A 209 9.59 4.90 4.87
CA VAL A 209 9.62 6.34 5.20
C VAL A 209 9.51 6.56 6.72
N PRO A 210 8.48 6.14 7.44
CA PRO A 210 8.47 6.22 8.88
C PRO A 210 9.17 5.03 9.58
N MET A 211 9.02 3.80 9.05
CA MET A 211 9.46 2.59 9.75
C MET A 211 10.98 2.49 9.91
N MET A 212 11.74 3.08 8.99
CA MET A 212 13.21 3.10 9.06
C MET A 212 13.68 3.69 10.40
N ARG A 213 13.01 4.71 10.93
CA ARG A 213 13.35 5.31 12.22
C ARG A 213 13.34 4.29 13.35
N ASN A 214 12.29 3.51 13.45
CA ASN A 214 12.06 2.60 14.57
C ASN A 214 12.69 1.22 14.39
N ARG A 215 13.14 0.89 13.17
CA ARG A 215 13.68 -0.43 12.86
C ARG A 215 15.18 -0.45 12.61
N GLN A 216 15.70 0.55 11.89
CA GLN A 216 17.10 0.60 11.45
C GLN A 216 17.88 1.74 12.10
N LEU A 217 17.28 2.90 12.24
CA LEU A 217 17.92 4.13 12.69
C LEU A 217 17.44 4.58 14.08
N TRP A 218 16.98 3.63 14.92
CA TRP A 218 16.43 3.89 16.25
C TRP A 218 17.44 4.55 17.20
N ASN A 219 18.73 4.28 17.01
CA ASN A 219 19.83 4.75 17.86
C ASN A 219 20.63 5.94 17.29
N VAL A 220 20.21 6.51 16.15
CA VAL A 220 20.86 7.70 15.60
C VAL A 220 20.08 8.98 15.92
N PRO A 221 20.70 10.17 15.88
CA PRO A 221 19.99 11.44 16.00
C PRO A 221 18.88 11.56 14.96
N PHE A 222 17.76 12.23 15.32
CA PHE A 222 16.63 12.41 14.39
C PHE A 222 17.03 13.15 13.10
N SER A 223 17.99 14.09 13.20
CA SER A 223 18.55 14.80 12.04
C SER A 223 19.25 13.87 11.06
N GLU A 224 19.90 12.80 11.53
CA GLU A 224 20.52 11.81 10.65
C GLU A 224 19.45 10.94 9.96
N TYR A 225 18.45 10.49 10.70
CA TYR A 225 17.30 9.81 10.10
C TYR A 225 16.69 10.65 8.96
N ARG A 226 16.47 11.96 9.16
CA ARG A 226 15.94 12.84 8.10
C ARG A 226 16.83 12.93 6.88
N LYS A 227 18.17 12.87 7.02
CA LYS A 227 19.09 12.82 5.87
C LYS A 227 18.94 11.52 5.08
N HIS A 228 18.85 10.39 5.76
CA HIS A 228 18.59 9.10 5.10
C HIS A 228 17.23 9.09 4.41
N LEU A 229 16.21 9.68 5.03
CA LEU A 229 14.89 9.82 4.43
C LEU A 229 14.95 10.69 3.17
N ALA A 230 15.57 11.87 3.24
CA ALA A 230 15.73 12.76 2.09
C ALA A 230 16.43 12.07 0.91
N LEU A 231 17.51 11.32 1.17
CA LEU A 231 18.22 10.59 0.14
C LEU A 231 17.32 9.53 -0.56
N ARG A 232 16.48 8.82 0.20
CA ARG A 232 15.57 7.82 -0.37
C ARG A 232 14.49 8.46 -1.24
N LEU A 233 13.96 9.61 -0.81
CA LEU A 233 12.96 10.34 -1.58
C LEU A 233 13.56 11.04 -2.82
N GLU A 234 14.81 11.52 -2.73
CA GLU A 234 15.54 11.99 -3.92
C GLU A 234 15.70 10.88 -4.95
N ALA A 235 16.15 9.69 -4.54
CA ALA A 235 16.30 8.54 -5.43
C ALA A 235 14.94 8.06 -6.00
N LEU A 236 13.87 8.14 -5.22
CA LEU A 236 12.53 7.86 -5.73
C LEU A 236 12.12 8.89 -6.80
N ASN A 237 12.34 10.18 -6.57
CA ASN A 237 12.06 11.22 -7.55
C ASN A 237 12.88 11.03 -8.84
N HIS A 238 14.11 10.55 -8.74
CA HIS A 238 14.91 10.15 -9.90
C HIS A 238 14.26 9.01 -10.69
N ALA A 239 13.73 7.99 -10.01
CA ALA A 239 12.96 6.92 -10.68
C ALA A 239 11.67 7.43 -11.33
N LEU A 240 11.06 8.48 -10.78
CA LEU A 240 9.82 9.09 -11.29
C LEU A 240 10.05 10.14 -12.39
N GLU A 241 11.30 10.49 -12.71
CA GLU A 241 11.61 11.46 -13.76
C GLU A 241 10.97 11.07 -15.11
N GLY A 242 10.22 12.01 -15.70
CA GLY A 242 9.51 11.82 -16.96
C GLY A 242 8.11 11.19 -16.81
N ILE A 243 7.73 10.75 -15.63
CA ILE A 243 6.37 10.29 -15.31
C ILE A 243 5.55 11.50 -14.84
N PRO A 244 4.38 11.79 -15.47
CA PRO A 244 3.52 12.88 -15.03
C PRO A 244 3.01 12.65 -13.60
N GLU A 245 3.07 13.66 -12.73
CA GLU A 245 2.65 13.54 -11.32
C GLU A 245 1.20 13.08 -11.17
N GLU A 246 0.31 13.46 -12.10
CA GLU A 246 -1.10 13.04 -12.12
C GLU A 246 -1.29 11.55 -12.38
N ARG A 247 -0.22 10.85 -12.72
CA ARG A 247 -0.20 9.38 -12.89
C ARG A 247 0.41 8.66 -11.70
N VAL A 248 0.80 9.39 -10.63
CA VAL A 248 1.48 8.84 -9.46
C VAL A 248 0.69 9.13 -8.19
N ARG A 249 0.52 8.10 -7.34
CA ARG A 249 0.09 8.19 -5.94
C ARG A 249 1.17 7.56 -5.05
N PHE A 250 1.46 8.21 -3.94
CA PHE A 250 2.49 7.81 -3.00
C PHE A 250 1.85 7.35 -1.70
N HIS A 251 2.16 6.12 -1.26
CA HIS A 251 1.58 5.55 -0.04
C HIS A 251 2.63 5.45 1.06
N VAL A 252 2.28 5.99 2.23
CA VAL A 252 3.07 5.96 3.47
C VAL A 252 2.24 5.34 4.57
N CYS A 253 2.79 4.30 5.22
CA CYS A 253 2.20 3.69 6.41
C CYS A 253 3.28 3.32 7.43
N TRP A 254 2.89 3.13 8.68
CA TRP A 254 3.80 2.80 9.78
C TRP A 254 3.95 1.30 10.02
N GLY A 255 3.54 0.50 9.07
CA GLY A 255 3.55 -0.96 9.15
C GLY A 255 2.22 -1.51 9.66
N ASN A 256 1.57 -2.26 8.81
CA ASN A 256 0.24 -2.85 9.02
C ASN A 256 0.30 -4.02 10.02
N THR A 257 0.60 -3.73 11.29
CA THR A 257 0.75 -4.73 12.37
C THR A 257 -0.06 -4.36 13.61
N GLU A 258 -0.46 -5.37 14.40
CA GLU A 258 -1.10 -5.18 15.73
C GLU A 258 -0.09 -4.89 16.84
N ALA A 259 1.05 -4.31 16.52
CA ALA A 259 2.04 -3.90 17.51
C ALA A 259 1.55 -2.65 18.28
N PRO A 260 2.14 -2.36 19.45
CA PRO A 260 1.79 -1.18 20.25
C PRO A 260 2.04 0.16 19.54
N HIS A 261 2.92 0.24 18.54
CA HIS A 261 3.24 1.45 17.77
C HIS A 261 3.57 2.70 18.61
N ALA A 262 4.13 2.49 19.82
CA ALA A 262 4.30 3.56 20.82
C ALA A 262 5.38 4.60 20.43
N GLU A 263 6.31 4.24 19.53
CA GLU A 263 7.42 5.09 19.10
C GLU A 263 7.35 5.45 17.60
N ASP A 264 6.18 5.37 17.01
CA ASP A 264 5.99 5.78 15.61
C ASP A 264 6.37 7.25 15.40
N VAL A 265 7.05 7.53 14.30
CA VAL A 265 7.42 8.89 13.92
C VAL A 265 6.14 9.69 13.66
N PRO A 266 5.93 10.83 14.34
CA PRO A 266 4.78 11.68 14.03
C PRO A 266 4.81 12.19 12.58
N LEU A 267 3.67 12.18 11.91
CA LEU A 267 3.57 12.69 10.53
C LEU A 267 4.10 14.13 10.41
N LYS A 268 3.85 14.99 11.40
CA LYS A 268 4.33 16.38 11.43
C LYS A 268 5.84 16.52 11.26
N ASP A 269 6.61 15.49 11.68
CA ASP A 269 8.06 15.52 11.68
C ASP A 269 8.67 15.05 10.33
N ILE A 270 7.83 14.55 9.40
CA ILE A 270 8.25 14.02 8.10
C ILE A 270 7.42 14.52 6.91
N VAL A 271 6.27 15.16 7.15
CA VAL A 271 5.32 15.53 6.08
C VAL A 271 5.94 16.49 5.05
N ASP A 272 6.83 17.37 5.47
CA ASP A 272 7.56 18.27 4.58
C ASP A 272 8.40 17.50 3.55
N LEU A 273 9.07 16.42 3.97
CA LEU A 273 9.81 15.53 3.07
C LEU A 273 8.87 14.66 2.22
N VAL A 274 7.81 14.11 2.82
CA VAL A 274 6.79 13.32 2.09
C VAL A 274 6.22 14.13 0.92
N LEU A 275 5.94 15.41 1.12
CA LEU A 275 5.39 16.29 0.08
C LEU A 275 6.39 16.69 -1.02
N THR A 276 7.67 16.32 -0.91
CA THR A 276 8.67 16.51 -1.99
C THR A 276 8.60 15.44 -3.07
N VAL A 277 7.87 14.36 -2.85
CA VAL A 277 7.73 13.29 -3.84
C VAL A 277 6.90 13.76 -5.03
N HIS A 278 7.36 13.48 -6.24
CA HIS A 278 6.69 13.83 -7.49
C HIS A 278 5.44 12.96 -7.73
N ALA A 279 4.43 13.16 -6.90
CA ALA A 279 3.14 12.49 -6.96
C ALA A 279 2.00 13.49 -6.84
N GLN A 280 0.87 13.24 -7.49
CA GLN A 280 -0.33 14.04 -7.31
C GLN A 280 -1.07 13.69 -6.03
N ALA A 281 -1.05 12.42 -5.61
CA ALA A 281 -1.82 11.97 -4.47
C ALA A 281 -0.94 11.32 -3.39
N TYR A 282 -1.28 11.60 -2.13
CA TYR A 282 -0.59 11.06 -0.95
C TYR A 282 -1.58 10.24 -0.13
N SER A 283 -1.35 8.92 -0.06
CA SER A 283 -2.13 7.98 0.75
C SER A 283 -1.44 7.79 2.10
N ILE A 284 -2.13 8.11 3.19
CA ILE A 284 -1.54 8.19 4.52
C ILE A 284 -2.46 7.48 5.52
N GLU A 285 -1.87 6.64 6.36
CA GLU A 285 -2.52 5.98 7.48
C GLU A 285 -3.09 7.00 8.47
N ALA A 286 -4.38 6.92 8.80
CA ALA A 286 -5.09 7.95 9.56
C ALA A 286 -6.35 7.47 10.31
N ALA A 287 -6.75 6.20 10.20
CA ALA A 287 -7.96 5.68 10.86
C ALA A 287 -7.68 4.97 12.17
N ASN A 288 -6.50 4.34 12.32
CA ASN A 288 -6.16 3.64 13.54
C ASN A 288 -5.92 4.62 14.73
N PRO A 289 -6.09 4.16 15.97
CA PRO A 289 -5.99 5.04 17.15
C PRO A 289 -4.65 5.74 17.30
N ARG A 290 -3.59 5.23 16.69
CA ARG A 290 -2.23 5.77 16.81
C ARG A 290 -2.06 7.04 15.96
N HIS A 291 -2.70 7.08 14.78
CA HIS A 291 -2.56 8.16 13.80
C HIS A 291 -3.85 8.98 13.59
N ALA A 292 -4.98 8.56 14.18
CA ALA A 292 -6.28 9.21 13.99
C ALA A 292 -6.34 10.69 14.42
N HIS A 293 -5.40 11.16 15.22
CA HIS A 293 -5.30 12.58 15.64
C HIS A 293 -4.53 13.45 14.64
N GLU A 294 -3.77 12.85 13.71
CA GLU A 294 -2.85 13.59 12.84
C GLU A 294 -3.52 14.36 11.70
N TRP A 295 -4.84 14.24 11.55
CA TRP A 295 -5.60 15.14 10.67
C TRP A 295 -5.36 16.62 11.01
N ALA A 296 -5.08 16.95 12.28
CA ALA A 296 -4.83 18.30 12.75
C ALA A 296 -3.60 18.96 12.09
N ILE A 297 -2.64 18.15 11.64
CA ILE A 297 -1.42 18.63 10.98
C ILE A 297 -1.75 19.45 9.73
N TRP A 298 -2.79 19.08 9.01
CA TRP A 298 -3.22 19.76 7.78
C TRP A 298 -3.85 21.14 8.03
N GLN A 299 -4.06 21.54 9.29
CA GLN A 299 -4.42 22.91 9.63
C GLN A 299 -3.22 23.85 9.52
N ASP A 300 -2.01 23.35 9.81
CA ASP A 300 -0.77 24.11 9.78
C ASP A 300 0.05 23.85 8.51
N VAL A 301 -0.02 22.64 7.95
CA VAL A 301 0.65 22.23 6.73
C VAL A 301 -0.31 22.37 5.55
N LYS A 302 -0.01 23.32 4.66
CA LYS A 302 -0.80 23.49 3.44
C LYS A 302 -0.52 22.35 2.44
N LEU A 303 -1.56 21.62 2.06
CA LEU A 303 -1.47 20.70 0.93
C LEU A 303 -1.16 21.52 -0.34
N PRO A 304 -0.09 21.21 -1.11
CA PRO A 304 0.24 21.98 -2.29
C PRO A 304 -0.90 21.97 -3.34
N GLU A 305 -0.98 23.02 -4.15
CA GLU A 305 -2.03 23.16 -5.17
C GLU A 305 -2.02 21.99 -6.15
N GLY A 306 -3.19 21.51 -6.51
CA GLY A 306 -3.34 20.36 -7.43
C GLY A 306 -3.12 18.99 -6.80
N LYS A 307 -2.64 18.92 -5.56
CA LYS A 307 -2.43 17.64 -4.85
C LYS A 307 -3.72 17.10 -4.24
N ILE A 308 -3.74 15.80 -4.01
CA ILE A 308 -4.84 15.02 -3.44
C ILE A 308 -4.34 14.32 -2.18
N LEU A 309 -5.16 14.34 -1.13
CA LEU A 309 -4.93 13.55 0.06
C LEU A 309 -5.85 12.32 0.04
N ILE A 310 -5.28 11.16 0.31
CA ILE A 310 -6.00 9.88 0.43
C ILE A 310 -5.83 9.40 1.88
N PRO A 311 -6.57 9.97 2.84
CA PRO A 311 -6.45 9.56 4.24
C PRO A 311 -7.10 8.20 4.44
N GLY A 312 -6.52 7.37 5.32
CA GLY A 312 -7.19 6.23 5.87
C GLY A 312 -8.43 6.66 6.67
N VAL A 313 -9.60 6.09 6.35
CA VAL A 313 -10.87 6.37 7.05
C VAL A 313 -11.46 5.11 7.68
N ILE A 314 -10.90 3.94 7.36
CA ILE A 314 -11.11 2.65 8.01
C ILE A 314 -9.76 2.01 8.32
N ASP A 315 -9.66 1.38 9.48
CA ASP A 315 -8.48 0.62 9.91
C ASP A 315 -8.38 -0.71 9.16
N SER A 316 -7.17 -1.12 8.80
CA SER A 316 -6.91 -2.37 8.08
C SER A 316 -6.43 -3.52 8.96
N VAL A 317 -6.28 -3.32 10.27
CA VAL A 317 -5.72 -4.29 11.21
C VAL A 317 -6.79 -4.88 12.14
N SER A 318 -7.73 -4.06 12.61
CA SER A 318 -8.79 -4.50 13.50
C SER A 318 -9.98 -5.15 12.77
N THR A 319 -10.71 -6.01 13.48
CA THR A 319 -11.92 -6.67 12.98
C THR A 319 -13.19 -5.83 13.19
N PHE A 320 -13.11 -4.66 13.82
CA PHE A 320 -14.24 -3.74 13.92
C PHE A 320 -14.62 -3.20 12.54
N VAL A 321 -15.90 -3.34 12.18
CA VAL A 321 -16.45 -2.64 11.02
C VAL A 321 -16.88 -1.24 11.49
N GLU A 322 -16.21 -0.22 11.01
CA GLU A 322 -16.49 1.18 11.37
C GLU A 322 -17.92 1.55 10.99
N HIS A 323 -18.59 2.33 11.85
CA HIS A 323 -19.91 2.86 11.51
C HIS A 323 -19.79 3.88 10.36
N PRO A 324 -20.67 3.86 9.34
CA PRO A 324 -20.58 4.79 8.21
C PRO A 324 -20.56 6.28 8.61
N ASP A 325 -21.26 6.66 9.69
CA ASP A 325 -21.21 8.03 10.19
C ASP A 325 -19.83 8.42 10.76
N LEU A 326 -19.10 7.48 11.38
CA LEU A 326 -17.71 7.72 11.81
C LEU A 326 -16.80 7.94 10.59
N VAL A 327 -16.95 7.10 9.56
CA VAL A 327 -16.23 7.27 8.30
C VAL A 327 -16.54 8.64 7.69
N ALA A 328 -17.82 9.02 7.61
CA ALA A 328 -18.24 10.32 7.09
C ALA A 328 -17.67 11.49 7.91
N GLN A 329 -17.60 11.37 9.25
CA GLN A 329 -16.98 12.40 10.10
C GLN A 329 -15.51 12.59 9.76
N ARG A 330 -14.75 11.49 9.62
CA ARG A 330 -13.34 11.52 9.23
C ARG A 330 -13.14 12.20 7.87
N ILE A 331 -13.91 11.80 6.86
CA ILE A 331 -13.86 12.41 5.51
C ILE A 331 -14.14 13.91 5.55
N VAL A 332 -15.23 14.31 6.20
CA VAL A 332 -15.64 15.73 6.28
C VAL A 332 -14.59 16.57 7.02
N GLN A 333 -13.92 16.00 8.01
CA GLN A 333 -12.84 16.65 8.74
C GLN A 333 -11.68 17.01 7.82
N TYR A 334 -11.17 16.09 7.02
CA TYR A 334 -10.14 16.36 6.01
C TYR A 334 -10.65 17.31 4.93
N ALA A 335 -11.84 17.07 4.38
CA ALA A 335 -12.40 17.88 3.30
C ALA A 335 -12.56 19.37 3.65
N ARG A 336 -12.84 19.69 4.93
CA ARG A 336 -12.95 21.07 5.41
C ARG A 336 -11.60 21.80 5.47
N ILE A 337 -10.50 21.06 5.59
CA ILE A 337 -9.16 21.62 5.72
C ILE A 337 -8.49 21.73 4.36
N VAL A 338 -8.45 20.63 3.60
CA VAL A 338 -7.69 20.57 2.34
C VAL A 338 -8.54 20.83 1.09
N GLY A 339 -9.85 21.04 1.26
CA GLY A 339 -10.82 21.13 0.15
C GLY A 339 -11.44 19.78 -0.20
N ARG A 340 -12.75 19.72 -0.37
CA ARG A 340 -13.50 18.47 -0.60
C ARG A 340 -13.09 17.75 -1.89
N GLU A 341 -12.71 18.52 -2.91
CA GLU A 341 -12.24 17.99 -4.20
C GLU A 341 -10.86 17.31 -4.10
N ASN A 342 -10.16 17.54 -3.02
CA ASN A 342 -8.79 17.06 -2.77
C ASN A 342 -8.76 15.82 -1.84
N VAL A 343 -9.90 15.23 -1.51
CA VAL A 343 -9.98 14.06 -0.63
C VAL A 343 -10.54 12.85 -1.37
N ILE A 344 -9.85 11.70 -1.27
CA ILE A 344 -10.33 10.39 -1.70
C ILE A 344 -10.30 9.48 -0.47
N ALA A 345 -11.39 8.77 -0.18
CA ALA A 345 -11.46 7.89 0.99
C ALA A 345 -10.79 6.53 0.73
N ALA A 346 -9.96 6.07 1.67
CA ALA A 346 -9.26 4.78 1.60
C ALA A 346 -9.17 4.10 2.98
N PRO A 347 -8.80 2.81 3.06
CA PRO A 347 -8.29 2.23 4.29
C PRO A 347 -6.88 2.75 4.61
N ASP A 348 -6.43 2.52 5.85
CA ASP A 348 -5.07 2.86 6.30
C ASP A 348 -3.98 2.18 5.48
N CYS A 349 -4.15 0.89 5.19
CA CYS A 349 -3.20 0.07 4.47
C CYS A 349 -3.92 -1.07 3.72
N GLY A 350 -3.16 -1.97 3.08
CA GLY A 350 -3.69 -3.17 2.45
C GLY A 350 -4.14 -4.23 3.47
N PHE A 351 -5.05 -5.12 3.07
CA PHE A 351 -5.57 -6.19 3.91
C PHE A 351 -4.88 -7.55 3.70
N GLY A 352 -4.00 -7.66 2.69
CA GLY A 352 -3.35 -8.90 2.30
C GLY A 352 -1.85 -8.75 2.04
N THR A 353 -1.13 -8.06 2.91
CA THR A 353 0.28 -7.63 2.72
C THR A 353 1.23 -8.80 2.39
N PHE A 354 1.09 -9.95 3.03
CA PHE A 354 1.96 -11.12 2.85
C PHE A 354 1.17 -12.40 2.61
N SER A 355 1.52 -13.15 1.56
CA SER A 355 0.93 -14.47 1.28
C SER A 355 1.36 -15.55 2.30
N ALA A 356 2.49 -15.33 2.98
CA ALA A 356 3.02 -16.25 3.98
C ALA A 356 2.12 -16.40 5.21
N TRP A 357 1.23 -15.43 5.47
CA TRP A 357 0.37 -15.40 6.64
C TRP A 357 -1.11 -15.46 6.27
N ALA A 358 -1.91 -16.03 7.17
CA ALA A 358 -3.36 -15.85 7.09
C ALA A 358 -3.70 -14.36 7.21
N PRO A 359 -4.68 -13.85 6.47
CA PRO A 359 -5.10 -12.47 6.58
C PRO A 359 -5.61 -12.21 8.00
N ARG A 360 -5.18 -11.10 8.62
CA ARG A 360 -5.59 -10.71 9.98
C ARG A 360 -7.07 -10.39 10.04
N VAL A 361 -7.53 -9.66 9.04
CA VAL A 361 -8.95 -9.35 8.85
C VAL A 361 -9.51 -10.35 7.86
N HIS A 362 -10.49 -11.13 8.31
CA HIS A 362 -11.16 -12.11 7.44
C HIS A 362 -11.74 -11.41 6.20
N PRO A 363 -11.70 -12.01 4.99
CA PRO A 363 -12.19 -11.38 3.77
C PRO A 363 -13.64 -10.85 3.86
N GLU A 364 -14.54 -11.56 4.54
CA GLU A 364 -15.91 -11.10 4.74
C GLU A 364 -15.99 -9.81 5.55
N ILE A 365 -15.16 -9.68 6.59
CA ILE A 365 -15.06 -8.46 7.41
C ILE A 365 -14.46 -7.33 6.58
N MET A 366 -13.41 -7.60 5.82
CA MET A 366 -12.81 -6.62 4.91
C MET A 366 -13.85 -6.05 3.94
N TRP A 367 -14.64 -6.90 3.28
CA TRP A 367 -15.69 -6.44 2.37
C TRP A 367 -16.80 -5.67 3.10
N ALA A 368 -17.12 -6.02 4.34
CA ALA A 368 -18.03 -5.24 5.18
C ALA A 368 -17.46 -3.86 5.53
N LYS A 369 -16.16 -3.77 5.83
CA LYS A 369 -15.46 -2.49 6.06
C LYS A 369 -15.47 -1.62 4.81
N PHE A 370 -15.22 -2.18 3.62
CA PHE A 370 -15.32 -1.44 2.36
C PHE A 370 -16.74 -0.93 2.10
N ARG A 371 -17.78 -1.73 2.34
CA ARG A 371 -19.17 -1.24 2.25
C ARG A 371 -19.42 -0.08 3.19
N SER A 372 -18.98 -0.19 4.44
CA SER A 372 -19.08 0.91 5.40
C SER A 372 -18.32 2.17 4.94
N MET A 373 -17.16 2.00 4.32
CA MET A 373 -16.38 3.12 3.76
C MET A 373 -17.14 3.81 2.62
N VAL A 374 -17.71 3.06 1.70
CA VAL A 374 -18.52 3.58 0.59
C VAL A 374 -19.77 4.29 1.10
N ASP A 375 -20.47 3.70 2.07
CA ASP A 375 -21.64 4.32 2.70
C ASP A 375 -21.25 5.63 3.42
N GLY A 376 -20.13 5.63 4.13
CA GLY A 376 -19.58 6.82 4.78
C GLY A 376 -19.22 7.92 3.78
N ALA A 377 -18.59 7.54 2.65
CA ALA A 377 -18.28 8.49 1.57
C ALA A 377 -19.53 9.11 0.96
N ARG A 378 -20.61 8.33 0.80
CA ARG A 378 -21.93 8.83 0.33
C ARG A 378 -22.53 9.82 1.32
N ILE A 379 -22.49 9.51 2.62
CA ILE A 379 -22.98 10.42 3.68
C ILE A 379 -22.13 11.71 3.69
N ALA A 380 -20.80 11.60 3.59
CA ALA A 380 -19.91 12.77 3.52
C ALA A 380 -20.20 13.62 2.29
N SER A 381 -20.41 13.00 1.13
CA SER A 381 -20.78 13.70 -0.11
C SER A 381 -22.05 14.51 0.04
N ALA A 382 -23.10 13.92 0.61
CA ALA A 382 -24.34 14.64 0.87
C ALA A 382 -24.16 15.84 1.82
N ARG A 383 -23.25 15.72 2.81
CA ARG A 383 -22.93 16.82 3.75
C ARG A 383 -22.08 17.94 3.08
N LEU A 384 -21.24 17.60 2.10
CA LEU A 384 -20.30 18.51 1.47
C LEU A 384 -20.85 19.23 0.23
N TRP A 385 -21.72 18.57 -0.55
CA TRP A 385 -22.32 19.12 -1.78
C TRP A 385 -23.82 19.42 -1.67
N GLY A 386 -24.46 19.07 -0.55
CA GLY A 386 -25.91 19.14 -0.42
C GLY A 386 -26.64 17.94 -1.04
N SER A 387 -27.94 17.83 -0.83
CA SER A 387 -28.76 16.66 -1.18
C SER A 387 -29.11 16.55 -2.69
N CYS A 388 -28.20 16.86 -3.59
CA CYS A 388 -28.35 16.64 -5.04
C CYS A 388 -27.75 15.33 -5.55
N ALA A 389 -27.52 14.34 -4.69
CA ALA A 389 -27.14 13.01 -5.16
C ALA A 389 -28.38 12.13 -5.26
N SER A 390 -28.87 11.91 -6.50
CA SER A 390 -29.92 10.92 -6.81
C SER A 390 -29.54 9.55 -6.25
N ALA A 391 -30.40 9.00 -5.39
CA ALA A 391 -30.27 7.64 -4.89
C ALA A 391 -30.36 6.65 -6.07
N PRO A 392 -29.48 5.64 -6.17
CA PRO A 392 -29.73 4.52 -7.03
C PRO A 392 -30.98 3.78 -6.52
N SER A 393 -31.90 3.48 -7.42
CA SER A 393 -33.17 2.80 -7.14
C SER A 393 -32.93 1.43 -6.51
N ALA A 394 -33.28 1.28 -5.24
CA ALA A 394 -33.37 -0.01 -4.56
C ALA A 394 -34.59 -0.76 -5.09
N THR A 395 -34.47 -1.48 -6.20
CA THR A 395 -35.41 -2.54 -6.57
C THR A 395 -34.82 -3.87 -6.12
N GLY A 396 -35.23 -4.31 -4.96
CA GLY A 396 -34.90 -5.62 -4.41
C GLY A 396 -35.94 -6.00 -3.36
N ALA A 397 -37.00 -6.68 -3.78
CA ALA A 397 -38.10 -7.15 -2.96
C ALA A 397 -37.63 -7.95 -1.74
N ARG A 398 -38.06 -7.54 -0.55
CA ARG A 398 -38.04 -8.40 0.64
C ARG A 398 -39.13 -9.49 0.45
N THR A 399 -38.69 -10.72 0.40
CA THR A 399 -39.57 -11.85 0.72
C THR A 399 -39.10 -12.41 2.05
N SER A 400 -39.94 -12.23 3.08
CA SER A 400 -39.99 -13.03 4.31
C SER A 400 -41.02 -14.13 4.11
N PRO A 401 -41.10 -15.15 4.94
CA PRO A 401 -40.55 -15.40 6.29
C PRO A 401 -39.44 -16.40 6.38
#